data_1ea147afa84797536440e50ba586f2b9
#
_entry.id   1ea147afa84797536440e50ba586f2b9
#
_cell.length_a   1.000
_cell.length_b   1.000
_cell.length_c   1.000
_cell.angle_alpha   90.00
_cell.angle_beta   90.00
_cell.angle_gamma   90.00
#
_symmetry.space_group_name_H-M   'P 1'
#
loop_
_entity.id
_entity.type
_entity.pdbx_description
1 polymer ?
#
loop_
_entity_poly.entity_id
_entity_poly.type
_entity_poly.pdbx_seq_one_letter_code
_entity_poly.pdbx_strand_id
1 'polypeptide(L)'
;MHVSKAFQLMKEQGEIDVLSGFTVDVANELRENIVNMVLGTDMSFHFEDISHFQAQVMAPNADMNELAVRRKVMRMCLHCADVSNPAKSFVIYEKFANLVMEEFYEQGDQERKLGKFTFLFVVAPTFTHLVSFCWLLLMMMMLS
;
A
#
# COMPACT_ATOMS: atom_id res chain seq x y z
N MET A 1 3.96 4.56 -11.06
CA MET A 1 3.65 6.00 -11.24
C MET A 1 4.05 6.83 -10.03
N HIS A 2 3.56 6.57 -8.80
CA HIS A 2 3.83 7.39 -7.60
C HIS A 2 5.31 7.52 -7.24
N VAL A 3 6.06 6.41 -7.20
CA VAL A 3 7.52 6.41 -6.92
C VAL A 3 8.29 7.26 -7.91
N SER A 4 8.02 7.07 -9.21
CA SER A 4 8.68 7.84 -10.27
C SER A 4 8.42 9.34 -10.11
N LYS A 5 7.17 9.72 -9.82
CA LYS A 5 6.80 11.13 -9.62
C LYS A 5 7.46 11.73 -8.39
N ALA A 6 7.54 10.98 -7.29
CA ALA A 6 8.21 11.43 -6.07
C ALA A 6 9.69 11.75 -6.31
N PHE A 7 10.43 10.84 -6.94
CA PHE A 7 11.85 11.06 -7.25
C PHE A 7 12.07 12.15 -8.33
N GLN A 8 11.13 12.30 -9.26
CA GLN A 8 11.15 13.39 -10.22
C GLN A 8 11.03 14.74 -9.51
N LEU A 9 10.06 14.89 -8.59
CA LEU A 9 9.88 16.13 -7.82
C LEU A 9 11.11 16.47 -6.97
N MET A 10 11.72 15.49 -6.30
CA MET A 10 12.95 15.69 -5.55
C MET A 10 14.09 16.18 -6.43
N LYS A 11 14.20 15.66 -7.65
CA LYS A 11 15.25 16.06 -8.61
C LYS A 11 15.02 17.44 -9.22
N GLU A 12 13.75 17.76 -9.54
CA GLU A 12 13.38 19.05 -10.17
C GLU A 12 13.46 20.22 -9.17
N GLN A 13 13.20 19.96 -7.91
CA GLN A 13 13.20 20.93 -6.84
C GLN A 13 14.26 20.54 -5.80
N GLY A 14 15.52 20.72 -6.16
CA GLY A 14 16.68 20.26 -5.38
C GLY A 14 16.67 20.63 -3.88
N GLU A 15 15.93 21.69 -3.49
CA GLU A 15 15.75 22.08 -2.08
C GLU A 15 14.91 21.08 -1.27
N ILE A 16 14.12 20.23 -1.95
CA ILE A 16 13.28 19.18 -1.32
C ILE A 16 13.87 17.78 -1.51
N ASP A 17 15.09 17.66 -1.98
CA ASP A 17 15.73 16.34 -2.07
C ASP A 17 16.17 15.87 -0.69
N VAL A 18 15.28 15.06 -0.06
CA VAL A 18 15.50 14.49 1.28
C VAL A 18 16.69 13.53 1.32
N LEU A 19 17.24 13.11 0.18
CA LEU A 19 18.38 12.23 0.07
C LEU A 19 19.72 12.97 -0.06
N SER A 20 19.71 14.26 -0.36
CA SER A 20 20.93 15.05 -0.65
C SER A 20 21.89 15.16 0.54
N GLY A 21 21.41 14.99 1.78
CA GLY A 21 22.23 15.07 2.98
C GLY A 21 22.94 13.74 3.36
N PHE A 22 22.72 12.67 2.62
CA PHE A 22 23.30 11.36 2.90
C PHE A 22 24.50 11.04 1.99
N THR A 23 25.34 10.09 2.42
CA THR A 23 26.35 9.51 1.52
C THR A 23 25.66 8.76 0.38
N VAL A 24 26.36 8.58 -0.73
CA VAL A 24 25.81 7.91 -1.93
C VAL A 24 25.27 6.51 -1.61
N ASP A 25 25.98 5.75 -0.77
CA ASP A 25 25.58 4.38 -0.41
C ASP A 25 24.29 4.40 0.41
N VAL A 26 24.20 5.27 1.42
CA VAL A 26 22.99 5.41 2.25
C VAL A 26 21.81 5.93 1.43
N ALA A 27 22.03 6.91 0.54
CA ALA A 27 20.99 7.43 -0.34
C ALA A 27 20.45 6.34 -1.29
N ASN A 28 21.32 5.49 -1.83
CA ASN A 28 20.92 4.36 -2.68
C ASN A 28 20.11 3.32 -1.89
N GLU A 29 20.55 2.97 -0.68
CA GLU A 29 19.81 2.03 0.19
C GLU A 29 18.42 2.59 0.56
N LEU A 30 18.33 3.86 0.95
CA LEU A 30 17.06 4.52 1.24
C LEU A 30 16.14 4.53 0.02
N ARG A 31 16.68 4.87 -1.16
CA ARG A 31 15.94 4.84 -2.41
C ARG A 31 15.38 3.45 -2.70
N GLU A 32 16.19 2.41 -2.57
CA GLU A 32 15.77 1.02 -2.76
C GLU A 32 14.65 0.63 -1.79
N ASN A 33 14.79 1.00 -0.51
CA ASN A 33 13.79 0.74 0.52
C ASN A 33 12.47 1.46 0.22
N ILE A 34 12.51 2.75 -0.16
CA ILE A 34 11.31 3.51 -0.54
C ILE A 34 10.60 2.85 -1.73
N VAL A 35 11.34 2.49 -2.77
CA VAL A 35 10.78 1.80 -3.95
C VAL A 35 10.12 0.48 -3.55
N ASN A 36 10.81 -0.34 -2.76
CA ASN A 36 10.28 -1.63 -2.30
C ASN A 36 9.01 -1.48 -1.46
N MET A 37 8.98 -0.53 -0.53
CA MET A 37 7.82 -0.27 0.33
C MET A 37 6.62 0.20 -0.49
N VAL A 38 6.80 1.16 -1.40
CA VAL A 38 5.68 1.68 -2.21
C VAL A 38 5.16 0.65 -3.20
N LEU A 39 6.03 -0.16 -3.82
CA LEU A 39 5.59 -1.27 -4.67
C LEU A 39 4.85 -2.36 -3.86
N GLY A 40 5.11 -2.47 -2.56
CA GLY A 40 4.42 -3.35 -1.65
C GLY A 40 2.98 -2.94 -1.31
N THR A 41 2.51 -1.77 -1.73
CA THR A 41 1.10 -1.38 -1.57
C THR A 41 0.20 -1.89 -2.70
N ASP A 42 0.77 -2.57 -3.71
CA ASP A 42 -0.01 -3.19 -4.77
C ASP A 42 -0.81 -4.38 -4.23
N MET A 43 -2.14 -4.26 -4.27
CA MET A 43 -3.06 -5.29 -3.77
C MET A 43 -2.99 -6.61 -4.52
N SER A 44 -2.42 -6.64 -5.72
CA SER A 44 -2.24 -7.89 -6.48
C SER A 44 -1.30 -8.89 -5.77
N PHE A 45 -0.39 -8.38 -4.93
CA PHE A 45 0.56 -9.19 -4.14
C PHE A 45 0.14 -9.38 -2.67
N HIS A 46 -1.04 -8.87 -2.26
CA HIS A 46 -1.47 -8.84 -0.87
C HIS A 46 -1.34 -10.20 -0.15
N PHE A 47 -1.93 -11.24 -0.70
CA PHE A 47 -1.91 -12.58 -0.08
C PHE A 47 -0.50 -13.21 -0.08
N GLU A 48 0.28 -12.97 -1.12
CA GLU A 48 1.66 -13.43 -1.20
C GLU A 48 2.54 -12.74 -0.15
N ASP A 49 2.43 -11.42 -0.04
CA ASP A 49 3.17 -10.62 0.96
C ASP A 49 2.82 -11.04 2.39
N ILE A 50 1.54 -11.30 2.71
CA ILE A 50 1.12 -11.84 4.02
C ILE A 50 1.75 -13.21 4.29
N SER A 51 1.66 -14.13 3.33
CA SER A 51 2.20 -15.48 3.48
C SER A 51 3.71 -15.45 3.73
N HIS A 52 4.44 -14.63 2.99
CA HIS A 52 5.87 -14.44 3.16
C HIS A 52 6.22 -13.79 4.51
N PHE A 53 5.43 -12.82 4.96
CA PHE A 53 5.61 -12.18 6.25
C PHE A 53 5.44 -13.18 7.40
N GLN A 54 4.37 -13.96 7.39
CA GLN A 54 4.12 -15.01 8.38
C GLN A 54 5.24 -16.06 8.40
N ALA A 55 5.67 -16.54 7.23
CA ALA A 55 6.67 -17.59 7.13
C ALA A 55 8.09 -17.14 7.53
N GLN A 56 8.44 -15.86 7.36
CA GLN A 56 9.82 -15.40 7.48
C GLN A 56 10.04 -14.39 8.60
N VAL A 57 9.05 -13.60 8.94
CA VAL A 57 9.15 -12.57 10.00
C VAL A 57 8.56 -13.07 11.31
N MET A 58 7.45 -13.79 11.26
CA MET A 58 6.80 -14.36 12.45
C MET A 58 7.37 -15.73 12.85
N ALA A 59 8.30 -16.27 12.09
CA ALA A 59 8.98 -17.53 12.46
C ALA A 59 9.77 -17.37 13.77
N PRO A 60 9.81 -18.42 14.63
CA PRO A 60 10.51 -18.35 15.93
C PRO A 60 12.00 -18.04 15.85
N ASN A 61 12.61 -18.29 14.67
CA ASN A 61 14.03 -18.07 14.39
C ASN A 61 14.30 -16.87 13.48
N ALA A 62 13.33 -15.96 13.32
CA ALA A 62 13.53 -14.77 12.51
C ALA A 62 14.56 -13.84 13.12
N ASP A 63 15.60 -13.50 12.36
CA ASP A 63 16.62 -12.55 12.81
C ASP A 63 16.26 -11.14 12.34
N MET A 64 15.83 -10.29 13.27
CA MET A 64 15.50 -8.89 13.02
C MET A 64 16.73 -8.02 12.69
N ASN A 65 17.95 -8.52 12.83
CA ASN A 65 19.17 -7.83 12.39
C ASN A 65 19.42 -8.04 10.88
N GLU A 66 18.80 -9.06 10.30
CA GLU A 66 18.92 -9.31 8.87
C GLU A 66 18.20 -8.22 8.06
N LEU A 67 18.90 -7.61 7.10
CA LEU A 67 18.35 -6.54 6.27
C LEU A 67 17.11 -6.99 5.47
N ALA A 68 17.11 -8.23 4.99
CA ALA A 68 15.97 -8.79 4.25
C ALA A 68 14.70 -8.89 5.12
N VAL A 69 14.85 -9.30 6.39
CA VAL A 69 13.74 -9.37 7.35
C VAL A 69 13.22 -7.97 7.67
N ARG A 70 14.10 -7.00 7.95
CA ARG A 70 13.72 -5.60 8.19
C ARG A 70 12.98 -4.98 7.01
N ARG A 71 13.43 -5.23 5.78
CA ARG A 71 12.76 -4.75 4.56
C ARG A 71 11.34 -5.28 4.44
N LYS A 72 11.10 -6.53 4.80
CA LYS A 72 9.75 -7.11 4.83
C LYS A 72 8.87 -6.49 5.89
N VAL A 73 9.43 -6.22 7.08
CA VAL A 73 8.70 -5.51 8.13
C VAL A 73 8.30 -4.10 7.67
N MET A 74 9.23 -3.32 7.12
CA MET A 74 8.94 -1.98 6.62
C MET A 74 7.88 -2.01 5.51
N ARG A 75 8.01 -2.94 4.55
CA ARG A 75 7.03 -3.13 3.48
C ARG A 75 5.64 -3.44 4.05
N MET A 76 5.53 -4.37 4.99
CA MET A 76 4.27 -4.74 5.63
C MET A 76 3.68 -3.59 6.46
N CYS A 77 4.50 -2.83 7.19
CA CYS A 77 4.04 -1.66 7.93
C CYS A 77 3.38 -0.62 7.03
N LEU A 78 4.01 -0.30 5.88
CA LEU A 78 3.41 0.65 4.92
C LEU A 78 2.14 0.07 4.29
N HIS A 79 2.15 -1.21 3.92
CA HIS A 79 0.97 -1.90 3.40
C HIS A 79 -0.20 -1.86 4.38
N CYS A 80 0.03 -2.20 5.66
CA CYS A 80 -1.00 -2.10 6.71
C CYS A 80 -1.50 -0.66 6.90
N ALA A 81 -0.61 0.33 6.83
CA ALA A 81 -1.01 1.73 6.95
C ALA A 81 -1.91 2.18 5.80
N ASP A 82 -1.55 1.79 4.57
CA ASP A 82 -2.32 2.08 3.34
C ASP A 82 -3.74 1.52 3.44
N VAL A 83 -3.86 0.30 3.91
CA VAL A 83 -5.12 -0.42 4.04
C VAL A 83 -5.87 -0.17 5.37
N SER A 84 -5.37 0.72 6.22
CA SER A 84 -5.84 0.91 7.60
C SER A 84 -7.20 1.61 7.74
N ASN A 85 -7.84 2.07 6.66
CA ASN A 85 -9.07 2.85 6.76
C ASN A 85 -10.17 2.16 7.59
N PRO A 86 -10.44 0.84 7.46
CA PRO A 86 -11.45 0.15 8.26
C PRO A 86 -11.15 0.09 9.76
N ALA A 87 -9.90 0.32 10.17
CA ALA A 87 -9.50 0.34 11.58
C ALA A 87 -9.73 1.70 12.26
N LYS A 88 -10.18 2.70 11.52
CA LYS A 88 -10.47 4.05 12.03
C LYS A 88 -11.89 4.13 12.61
N SER A 89 -12.19 5.23 13.34
CA SER A 89 -13.55 5.48 13.80
C SER A 89 -14.52 5.54 12.62
N PHE A 90 -15.77 5.10 12.82
CA PHE A 90 -16.76 4.97 11.74
C PHE A 90 -16.94 6.27 10.92
N VAL A 91 -16.94 7.41 11.58
CA VAL A 91 -17.09 8.72 10.91
C VAL A 91 -15.95 8.99 9.93
N ILE A 92 -14.72 8.67 10.32
CA ILE A 92 -13.55 8.84 9.46
C ILE A 92 -13.55 7.78 8.34
N TYR A 93 -13.82 6.52 8.70
CA TYR A 93 -13.93 5.42 7.76
C TYR A 93 -14.93 5.70 6.65
N GLU A 94 -16.18 6.08 7.01
CA GLU A 94 -17.25 6.37 6.05
C GLU A 94 -16.87 7.48 5.08
N LYS A 95 -16.28 8.57 5.60
CA LYS A 95 -15.82 9.68 4.76
C LYS A 95 -14.78 9.23 3.71
N PHE A 96 -13.75 8.49 4.13
CA PHE A 96 -12.72 8.01 3.20
C PHE A 96 -13.23 6.93 2.26
N ALA A 97 -14.11 6.04 2.72
CA ALA A 97 -14.74 5.04 1.88
C ALA A 97 -15.54 5.68 0.74
N ASN A 98 -16.32 6.72 1.03
CA ASN A 98 -17.08 7.46 0.02
C ASN A 98 -16.16 8.14 -1.00
N LEU A 99 -15.06 8.77 -0.56
CA LEU A 99 -14.09 9.38 -1.48
C LEU A 99 -13.43 8.37 -2.41
N VAL A 100 -13.05 7.21 -1.89
CA VAL A 100 -12.46 6.12 -2.71
C VAL A 100 -13.49 5.57 -3.69
N MET A 101 -14.74 5.42 -3.29
CA MET A 101 -15.80 4.97 -4.18
C MET A 101 -16.06 5.99 -5.32
N GLU A 102 -16.06 7.28 -5.00
CA GLU A 102 -16.19 8.34 -6.00
C GLU A 102 -15.06 8.27 -7.02
N GLU A 103 -13.80 8.13 -6.58
CA GLU A 103 -12.64 7.95 -7.47
C GLU A 103 -12.78 6.70 -8.37
N PHE A 104 -13.24 5.58 -7.85
CA PHE A 104 -13.45 4.37 -8.63
C PHE A 104 -14.58 4.53 -9.65
N TYR A 105 -15.66 5.24 -9.32
CA TYR A 105 -16.72 5.53 -10.27
C TYR A 105 -16.22 6.42 -11.41
N GLU A 106 -15.47 7.48 -11.10
CA GLU A 106 -14.86 8.34 -12.10
C GLU A 106 -13.90 7.57 -13.03
N GLN A 107 -13.05 6.72 -12.45
CA GLN A 107 -12.17 5.85 -13.23
C GLN A 107 -12.96 4.91 -14.14
N GLY A 108 -13.99 4.24 -13.64
CA GLY A 108 -14.84 3.34 -14.42
C GLY A 108 -15.54 4.06 -15.59
N ASP A 109 -15.96 5.30 -15.38
CA ASP A 109 -16.55 6.11 -16.43
C ASP A 109 -15.54 6.51 -17.53
N GLN A 110 -14.29 6.78 -17.13
CA GLN A 110 -13.20 7.07 -18.07
C GLN A 110 -12.81 5.81 -18.86
N GLU A 111 -12.70 4.66 -18.21
CA GLU A 111 -12.42 3.37 -18.86
C GLU A 111 -13.50 3.02 -19.90
N ARG A 112 -14.77 3.24 -19.56
CA ARG A 112 -15.90 3.02 -20.46
C ARG A 112 -15.84 3.93 -21.69
N LYS A 113 -15.52 5.22 -21.52
CA LYS A 113 -15.33 6.18 -22.62
C LYS A 113 -14.17 5.79 -23.54
N LEU A 114 -13.15 5.14 -23.01
CA LEU A 114 -11.99 4.66 -23.78
C LEU A 114 -12.21 3.27 -24.41
N GLY A 115 -13.40 2.68 -24.27
CA GLY A 115 -13.71 1.34 -24.78
C GLY A 115 -12.92 0.23 -24.08
N LYS A 116 -12.39 0.49 -22.88
CA LYS A 116 -11.67 -0.49 -22.08
C LYS A 116 -12.66 -1.33 -21.28
N PHE A 117 -12.24 -2.56 -20.94
CA PHE A 117 -13.00 -3.41 -20.04
C PHE A 117 -13.06 -2.76 -18.65
N THR A 118 -14.26 -2.32 -18.27
CA THR A 118 -14.49 -1.76 -16.93
C THR A 118 -14.52 -2.92 -15.95
N PHE A 119 -13.59 -2.97 -15.02
CA PHE A 119 -13.60 -4.00 -13.98
C PHE A 119 -14.88 -3.83 -13.14
N LEU A 120 -15.64 -4.90 -13.01
CA LEU A 120 -17.00 -4.93 -12.43
C LEU A 120 -17.08 -4.56 -10.93
N PHE A 121 -16.08 -3.92 -10.38
CA PHE A 121 -16.03 -3.45 -9.01
C PHE A 121 -16.96 -2.26 -8.71
N VAL A 122 -17.60 -1.71 -9.73
CA VAL A 122 -18.42 -0.50 -9.66
C VAL A 122 -19.90 -0.78 -9.37
N VAL A 123 -20.27 -2.01 -9.06
CA VAL A 123 -21.71 -2.37 -9.02
C VAL A 123 -22.18 -2.83 -7.64
N ALA A 124 -22.21 -2.01 -6.65
CA ALA A 124 -23.30 -1.96 -5.65
C ALA A 124 -22.92 -1.19 -4.37
N PRO A 125 -23.83 -0.39 -3.77
CA PRO A 125 -23.65 0.22 -2.44
C PRO A 125 -23.44 -0.81 -1.32
N THR A 126 -23.84 -2.06 -1.53
CA THR A 126 -23.60 -3.21 -0.63
C THR A 126 -22.13 -3.65 -0.57
N PHE A 127 -21.32 -3.24 -1.54
CA PHE A 127 -19.93 -3.64 -1.65
C PHE A 127 -19.01 -2.93 -0.63
N THR A 128 -19.34 -1.71 -0.22
CA THR A 128 -18.59 -0.99 0.82
C THR A 128 -18.58 -1.76 2.14
N HIS A 129 -19.69 -2.37 2.52
CA HIS A 129 -19.77 -3.22 3.70
C HIS A 129 -19.05 -4.55 3.53
N LEU A 130 -19.08 -5.14 2.33
CA LEU A 130 -18.42 -6.43 2.05
C LEU A 130 -16.90 -6.28 1.99
N VAL A 131 -16.39 -5.23 1.36
CA VAL A 131 -14.95 -4.92 1.33
C VAL A 131 -14.45 -4.66 2.74
N SER A 132 -15.16 -3.87 3.54
CA SER A 132 -14.82 -3.60 4.93
C SER A 132 -14.83 -4.87 5.78
N PHE A 133 -15.80 -5.76 5.57
CA PHE A 133 -15.91 -7.02 6.31
C PHE A 133 -14.81 -8.01 5.90
N CYS A 134 -14.51 -8.17 4.62
CA CYS A 134 -13.39 -8.98 4.15
C CYS A 134 -12.04 -8.44 4.66
N TRP A 135 -11.90 -7.12 4.74
CA TRP A 135 -10.69 -6.48 5.24
C TRP A 135 -10.52 -6.62 6.75
N LEU A 136 -11.63 -6.50 7.50
CA LEU A 136 -11.63 -6.75 8.95
C LEU A 136 -11.28 -8.21 9.25
N LEU A 137 -11.83 -9.15 8.49
CA LEU A 137 -11.49 -10.58 8.60
C LEU A 137 -10.02 -10.86 8.28
N LEU A 138 -9.47 -10.20 7.25
CA LEU A 138 -8.05 -10.32 6.89
C LEU A 138 -7.13 -9.75 7.97
N MET A 139 -7.48 -8.58 8.56
CA MET A 139 -6.75 -8.04 9.70
C MET A 139 -6.83 -8.96 10.93
N MET A 140 -8.00 -9.53 11.21
CA MET A 140 -8.16 -10.50 12.33
C MET A 140 -7.35 -11.77 12.09
N MET A 141 -7.27 -12.27 10.85
CA MET A 141 -6.41 -13.42 10.49
C MET A 141 -4.92 -13.11 10.56
N MET A 142 -4.51 -11.85 10.47
CA MET A 142 -3.11 -11.44 10.68
C MET A 142 -2.73 -11.28 12.15
N LEU A 143 -3.72 -11.13 13.05
CA LEU A 143 -3.52 -10.92 14.49
C LEU A 143 -3.77 -12.19 15.33
N SER A 144 -4.24 -13.26 14.71
CA SER A 144 -4.42 -14.60 15.33
C SER A 144 -3.26 -15.52 14.97
#